data_520566be03a085a529e41aac063e4765
#
_entry.id   520566be03a085a529e41aac063e4765
#
_cell.length_a   1.000
_cell.length_b   1.000
_cell.length_c   1.000
_cell.angle_alpha   90.00
_cell.angle_beta   90.00
_cell.angle_gamma   90.00
#
_symmetry.space_group_name_H-M   'P 1'
#
loop_
_entity.id
_entity.type
_entity.pdbx_description
1 polymer ?
#
loop_
_entity_poly.entity_id
_entity_poly.type
_entity_poly.pdbx_seq_one_letter_code
_entity_poly.pdbx_strand_id
1 'polypeptide(L)'
;MNTNNALMQRRHNAVPRGVGQIHPIFAERAENCRVWDVEGREYLDFAGGIAVLNTGHLHPGIVSAVEAQLKKLSHTCFQVLAYEPYLALCERMNQKVPGDFAKKTLLVTTGSEAVENAVKIARAATKRSGAIAFSGAYHGRTHYTLSLTGKVHPYSAGMGLMPGHVYRALYPCPLHNVSDDDAIASIERIFKNDAAPEDIAAIIIEPVQGEGGFYAASPAFMQRLRALCDQHGIMLIADEVQSGAGRTGTLFAMEQMGVAADITTFAKSIAGGFPLAGVTGRADVMDAIAPGGLGGTYAGNPIACAAALAVLDIFEQENLLQKANTLGKTLRDGLMEIAETHREIGDVRGLGAMIAIELFENGDPGKPNAALTADIVARAREKGLILLSCGPYYNILRILVPLTIEASQIRQGLEIIAQCFDESKQA
;
A
#
# COMPACT_ATOMS: atom_id res chain seq x y z
N MET A 1 -20.12 -19.86 23.78
CA MET A 1 -19.69 -18.54 23.29
C MET A 1 -18.37 -18.72 22.53
N ASN A 2 -18.21 -18.06 21.42
CA ASN A 2 -16.93 -18.05 20.72
C ASN A 2 -15.96 -17.17 21.52
N THR A 3 -14.86 -17.74 22.01
CA THR A 3 -13.75 -16.96 22.60
C THR A 3 -12.62 -16.86 21.59
N ASN A 4 -11.73 -15.86 21.72
CA ASN A 4 -10.54 -15.74 20.90
C ASN A 4 -9.71 -17.02 20.91
N ASN A 5 -9.55 -17.67 22.06
CA ASN A 5 -8.83 -18.94 22.19
C ASN A 5 -9.52 -20.09 21.45
N ALA A 6 -10.84 -20.23 21.56
CA ALA A 6 -11.59 -21.27 20.85
C ALA A 6 -11.51 -21.08 19.32
N LEU A 7 -11.61 -19.84 18.85
CA LEU A 7 -11.45 -19.52 17.43
C LEU A 7 -10.01 -19.73 16.94
N MET A 8 -9.02 -19.48 17.79
CA MET A 8 -7.62 -19.76 17.46
C MET A 8 -7.38 -21.27 17.25
N GLN A 9 -7.97 -22.15 18.08
CA GLN A 9 -7.90 -23.61 17.87
C GLN A 9 -8.56 -24.01 16.55
N ARG A 10 -9.74 -23.47 16.24
CA ARG A 10 -10.41 -23.71 14.95
C ARG A 10 -9.56 -23.27 13.78
N ARG A 11 -8.93 -22.09 13.89
CA ARG A 11 -8.01 -21.56 12.87
C ARG A 11 -6.82 -22.48 12.64
N HIS A 12 -6.18 -22.98 13.69
CA HIS A 12 -5.05 -23.91 13.57
C HIS A 12 -5.41 -25.18 12.80
N ASN A 13 -6.65 -25.65 12.93
CA ASN A 13 -7.13 -26.84 12.26
C ASN A 13 -7.60 -26.58 10.81
N ALA A 14 -8.08 -25.38 10.50
CA ALA A 14 -8.77 -25.10 9.22
C ALA A 14 -7.95 -24.22 8.25
N VAL A 15 -6.98 -23.44 8.75
CA VAL A 15 -6.25 -22.45 7.95
C VAL A 15 -4.77 -22.83 7.87
N PRO A 16 -4.18 -22.86 6.65
CA PRO A 16 -2.75 -23.17 6.49
C PRO A 16 -1.87 -22.22 7.32
N ARG A 17 -0.82 -22.76 7.93
CA ARG A 17 0.15 -22.00 8.74
C ARG A 17 0.78 -20.82 7.99
N GLY A 18 0.90 -20.90 6.68
CA GLY A 18 1.42 -19.81 5.82
C GLY A 18 0.58 -18.54 5.81
N VAL A 19 -0.71 -18.62 6.23
CA VAL A 19 -1.53 -17.41 6.48
C VAL A 19 -1.18 -16.90 7.87
N GLY A 20 -0.35 -15.85 7.95
CA GLY A 20 0.04 -15.25 9.23
C GLY A 20 -1.14 -14.58 9.95
N GLN A 21 -0.99 -14.40 11.27
CA GLN A 21 -1.89 -13.61 12.10
C GLN A 21 -1.05 -12.87 13.15
N ILE A 22 -1.06 -11.55 13.09
CA ILE A 22 -0.22 -10.70 13.96
C ILE A 22 -0.83 -10.62 15.37
N HIS A 23 -2.14 -10.38 15.44
CA HIS A 23 -2.85 -10.26 16.70
C HIS A 23 -3.75 -11.50 16.91
N PRO A 24 -3.65 -12.22 18.05
CA PRO A 24 -4.44 -13.43 18.31
C PRO A 24 -5.87 -13.09 18.79
N ILE A 25 -6.55 -12.20 18.08
CA ILE A 25 -7.91 -11.75 18.31
C ILE A 25 -8.75 -11.93 17.05
N PHE A 26 -10.07 -12.09 17.23
CA PHE A 26 -11.02 -12.25 16.14
C PHE A 26 -12.05 -11.13 16.19
N ALA A 27 -12.04 -10.28 15.17
CA ALA A 27 -12.98 -9.18 15.04
C ALA A 27 -14.40 -9.70 14.81
N GLU A 28 -15.38 -9.13 15.51
CA GLU A 28 -16.81 -9.41 15.36
C GLU A 28 -17.53 -8.25 14.66
N ARG A 29 -17.20 -7.02 15.05
CA ARG A 29 -17.76 -5.80 14.45
C ARG A 29 -16.75 -4.66 14.43
N ALA A 30 -16.98 -3.68 13.58
CA ALA A 30 -16.14 -2.49 13.48
C ALA A 30 -16.97 -1.27 13.08
N GLU A 31 -16.50 -0.08 13.45
CA GLU A 31 -17.08 1.20 13.10
C GLU A 31 -16.00 2.28 13.07
N ASN A 32 -15.85 2.98 11.96
CA ASN A 32 -14.81 3.98 11.70
C ASN A 32 -13.41 3.45 12.07
N CYS A 33 -12.78 3.91 13.17
CA CYS A 33 -11.48 3.42 13.62
C CYS A 33 -11.55 2.45 14.82
N ARG A 34 -12.72 1.96 15.18
CA ARG A 34 -12.93 1.04 16.30
C ARG A 34 -13.25 -0.37 15.81
N VAL A 35 -12.67 -1.35 16.47
CA VAL A 35 -12.94 -2.78 16.24
C VAL A 35 -13.27 -3.41 17.57
N TRP A 36 -14.28 -4.29 17.60
CA TRP A 36 -14.60 -5.12 18.76
C TRP A 36 -14.37 -6.58 18.41
N ASP A 37 -13.72 -7.28 19.34
CA ASP A 37 -13.53 -8.71 19.18
C ASP A 37 -14.75 -9.52 19.65
N VAL A 38 -14.68 -10.83 19.45
CA VAL A 38 -15.76 -11.79 19.83
C VAL A 38 -16.03 -11.89 21.33
N GLU A 39 -15.17 -11.32 22.16
CA GLU A 39 -15.33 -11.23 23.62
C GLU A 39 -15.85 -9.83 24.04
N GLY A 40 -16.13 -8.95 23.07
CA GLY A 40 -16.68 -7.61 23.26
C GLY A 40 -15.65 -6.55 23.65
N ARG A 41 -14.36 -6.87 23.60
CA ARG A 41 -13.30 -5.91 23.88
C ARG A 41 -13.11 -4.96 22.70
N GLU A 42 -13.02 -3.67 22.99
CA GLU A 42 -12.80 -2.60 22.01
C GLU A 42 -11.31 -2.34 21.77
N TYR A 43 -10.96 -2.06 20.52
CA TYR A 43 -9.64 -1.65 20.08
C TYR A 43 -9.71 -0.45 19.13
N LEU A 44 -8.77 0.50 19.26
CA LEU A 44 -8.49 1.48 18.23
C LEU A 44 -7.67 0.80 17.10
N ASP A 45 -8.15 0.90 15.86
CA ASP A 45 -7.49 0.31 14.69
C ASP A 45 -6.53 1.31 14.03
N PHE A 46 -5.26 1.27 14.42
CA PHE A 46 -4.20 2.03 13.77
C PHE A 46 -3.52 1.26 12.63
N ALA A 47 -4.07 0.11 12.27
CA ALA A 47 -3.63 -0.71 11.13
C ALA A 47 -4.48 -0.48 9.87
N GLY A 48 -5.75 -0.08 10.04
CA GLY A 48 -6.69 0.21 8.95
C GLY A 48 -6.78 -0.90 7.90
N GLY A 49 -6.71 -2.18 8.31
CA GLY A 49 -6.67 -3.30 7.38
C GLY A 49 -5.46 -3.31 6.44
N ILE A 50 -4.31 -2.78 6.87
CA ILE A 50 -3.10 -2.51 6.08
C ILE A 50 -3.38 -1.45 5.00
N ALA A 51 -3.76 -0.25 5.45
CA ALA A 51 -4.10 0.91 4.60
C ALA A 51 -5.27 0.66 3.61
N VAL A 52 -6.26 -0.12 4.00
CA VAL A 52 -7.45 -0.39 3.19
C VAL A 52 -8.63 0.51 3.57
N LEU A 53 -8.64 1.04 4.80
CA LEU A 53 -9.80 1.70 5.39
C LEU A 53 -9.57 3.21 5.58
N ASN A 54 -9.19 3.92 4.52
CA ASN A 54 -9.01 5.37 4.61
C ASN A 54 -10.29 6.13 4.96
N THR A 55 -11.46 5.59 4.57
CA THR A 55 -12.80 6.12 4.90
C THR A 55 -13.35 5.56 6.22
N GLY A 56 -12.58 4.75 6.95
CA GLY A 56 -13.03 4.03 8.14
C GLY A 56 -13.86 2.79 7.82
N HIS A 57 -14.09 1.99 8.86
CA HIS A 57 -14.97 0.83 8.77
C HIS A 57 -16.41 1.26 8.56
N LEU A 58 -17.10 0.62 7.60
CA LEU A 58 -18.53 0.75 7.35
C LEU A 58 -19.01 2.21 7.18
N HIS A 59 -18.28 3.01 6.41
CA HIS A 59 -18.71 4.38 6.12
C HIS A 59 -20.13 4.38 5.55
N PRO A 60 -21.08 5.17 6.09
CA PRO A 60 -22.51 5.11 5.71
C PRO A 60 -22.75 5.30 4.19
N GLY A 61 -22.00 6.21 3.54
CA GLY A 61 -22.09 6.44 2.11
C GLY A 61 -21.71 5.21 1.28
N ILE A 62 -20.68 4.46 1.71
CA ILE A 62 -20.25 3.22 1.03
C ILE A 62 -21.29 2.11 1.26
N VAL A 63 -21.76 1.93 2.48
CA VAL A 63 -22.79 0.93 2.80
C VAL A 63 -24.04 1.18 1.94
N SER A 64 -24.52 2.41 1.88
CA SER A 64 -25.70 2.80 1.07
C SER A 64 -25.50 2.51 -0.42
N ALA A 65 -24.34 2.83 -0.99
CA ALA A 65 -24.04 2.56 -2.40
C ALA A 65 -24.01 1.05 -2.71
N VAL A 66 -23.40 0.27 -1.81
CA VAL A 66 -23.34 -1.19 -1.91
C VAL A 66 -24.72 -1.82 -1.83
N GLU A 67 -25.55 -1.42 -0.86
CA GLU A 67 -26.94 -1.89 -0.73
C GLU A 67 -27.78 -1.56 -1.96
N ALA A 68 -27.62 -0.35 -2.50
CA ALA A 68 -28.31 0.06 -3.73
C ALA A 68 -27.89 -0.80 -4.94
N GLN A 69 -26.61 -1.10 -5.06
CA GLN A 69 -26.10 -1.96 -6.14
C GLN A 69 -26.54 -3.42 -5.98
N LEU A 70 -26.57 -3.97 -4.77
CA LEU A 70 -27.04 -5.33 -4.49
C LEU A 70 -28.49 -5.56 -4.93
N LYS A 71 -29.34 -4.53 -4.90
CA LYS A 71 -30.73 -4.60 -5.38
C LYS A 71 -30.85 -4.63 -6.91
N LYS A 72 -29.76 -4.34 -7.65
CA LYS A 72 -29.74 -4.35 -9.14
C LYS A 72 -29.14 -5.65 -9.67
N LEU A 73 -27.86 -5.87 -9.42
CA LEU A 73 -27.14 -7.08 -9.81
C LEU A 73 -25.84 -7.22 -8.99
N SER A 74 -25.41 -8.45 -8.77
CA SER A 74 -24.18 -8.78 -8.03
C SER A 74 -23.02 -9.16 -8.95
N HIS A 75 -23.30 -9.71 -10.14
CA HIS A 75 -22.28 -10.20 -11.07
C HIS A 75 -22.86 -10.57 -12.43
N THR A 76 -22.14 -10.25 -13.51
CA THR A 76 -22.44 -10.73 -14.87
C THR A 76 -21.18 -11.08 -15.64
N CYS A 77 -19.98 -10.90 -15.07
CA CYS A 77 -18.68 -10.82 -15.76
C CYS A 77 -18.67 -9.73 -16.84
N PHE A 78 -17.95 -8.63 -16.61
CA PHE A 78 -17.97 -7.45 -17.50
C PHE A 78 -17.71 -7.79 -18.97
N GLN A 79 -16.87 -8.80 -19.24
CA GLN A 79 -16.56 -9.25 -20.60
C GLN A 79 -17.75 -9.98 -21.29
N VAL A 80 -18.76 -10.42 -20.53
CA VAL A 80 -19.95 -11.10 -21.05
C VAL A 80 -21.11 -10.11 -21.18
N LEU A 81 -21.46 -9.44 -20.09
CA LEU A 81 -22.47 -8.37 -20.06
C LEU A 81 -21.91 -7.20 -19.24
N ALA A 82 -21.58 -6.13 -19.94
CA ALA A 82 -21.06 -4.92 -19.31
C ALA A 82 -22.10 -4.22 -18.43
N TYR A 83 -21.64 -3.44 -17.47
CA TYR A 83 -22.47 -2.67 -16.56
C TYR A 83 -21.87 -1.28 -16.30
N GLU A 84 -22.76 -0.32 -16.10
CA GLU A 84 -22.42 1.11 -15.99
C GLU A 84 -21.41 1.43 -14.87
N PRO A 85 -21.51 0.89 -13.62
CA PRO A 85 -20.54 1.23 -12.55
C PRO A 85 -19.07 0.97 -12.90
N TYR A 86 -18.79 -0.02 -13.76
CA TYR A 86 -17.43 -0.26 -14.25
C TYR A 86 -16.95 0.90 -15.14
N LEU A 87 -17.79 1.34 -16.07
CA LEU A 87 -17.46 2.43 -17.00
C LEU A 87 -17.27 3.75 -16.23
N ALA A 88 -18.23 4.10 -15.37
CA ALA A 88 -18.18 5.31 -14.56
C ALA A 88 -16.89 5.37 -13.69
N LEU A 89 -16.51 4.24 -13.09
CA LEU A 89 -15.27 4.19 -12.32
C LEU A 89 -14.03 4.36 -13.20
N CYS A 90 -13.99 3.69 -14.37
CA CYS A 90 -12.87 3.86 -15.31
C CYS A 90 -12.74 5.32 -15.78
N GLU A 91 -13.86 5.97 -16.11
CA GLU A 91 -13.88 7.38 -16.52
C GLU A 91 -13.36 8.30 -15.41
N ARG A 92 -13.79 8.10 -14.17
CA ARG A 92 -13.28 8.86 -13.02
C ARG A 92 -11.80 8.61 -12.77
N MET A 93 -11.33 7.36 -12.84
CA MET A 93 -9.91 7.04 -12.68
C MET A 93 -9.06 7.65 -13.79
N ASN A 94 -9.53 7.64 -15.05
CA ASN A 94 -8.85 8.31 -16.16
C ASN A 94 -8.67 9.82 -15.94
N GLN A 95 -9.59 10.46 -15.23
CA GLN A 95 -9.51 11.88 -14.88
C GLN A 95 -8.59 12.14 -13.66
N LYS A 96 -8.59 11.22 -12.68
CA LYS A 96 -7.93 11.42 -11.37
C LYS A 96 -6.47 10.99 -11.35
N VAL A 97 -6.08 9.98 -12.13
CA VAL A 97 -4.68 9.53 -12.19
C VAL A 97 -3.82 10.59 -12.88
N PRO A 98 -2.64 10.96 -12.33
CA PRO A 98 -1.77 11.99 -12.91
C PRO A 98 -1.32 11.72 -14.35
N GLY A 99 -1.16 12.78 -15.14
CA GLY A 99 -0.66 12.80 -16.50
C GLY A 99 -1.60 13.54 -17.47
N ASP A 100 -1.03 14.33 -18.38
CA ASP A 100 -1.75 15.17 -19.36
C ASP A 100 -2.01 14.46 -20.70
N PHE A 101 -2.06 13.13 -20.68
CA PHE A 101 -2.31 12.28 -21.85
C PHE A 101 -3.66 11.55 -21.71
N ALA A 102 -4.20 11.08 -22.84
CA ALA A 102 -5.37 10.22 -22.84
C ALA A 102 -5.08 8.93 -22.07
N LYS A 103 -6.01 8.50 -21.22
CA LYS A 103 -5.85 7.34 -20.32
C LYS A 103 -6.95 6.33 -20.55
N LYS A 104 -6.64 5.07 -20.23
CA LYS A 104 -7.60 3.98 -20.09
C LYS A 104 -7.36 3.24 -18.80
N THR A 105 -8.42 2.67 -18.24
CA THR A 105 -8.39 1.91 -16.98
C THR A 105 -8.87 0.49 -17.20
N LEU A 106 -8.11 -0.47 -16.67
CA LEU A 106 -8.49 -1.86 -16.47
C LEU A 106 -8.78 -2.06 -14.99
N LEU A 107 -9.93 -2.63 -14.63
CA LEU A 107 -10.22 -3.05 -13.27
C LEU A 107 -9.91 -4.53 -13.10
N VAL A 108 -9.40 -4.89 -11.93
CA VAL A 108 -9.07 -6.26 -11.49
C VAL A 108 -9.46 -6.43 -10.02
N THR A 109 -9.18 -7.58 -9.39
CA THR A 109 -9.67 -7.85 -8.04
C THR A 109 -8.64 -7.53 -6.96
N THR A 110 -7.35 -7.72 -7.23
CA THR A 110 -6.28 -7.57 -6.23
C THR A 110 -5.12 -6.71 -6.73
N GLY A 111 -4.36 -6.10 -5.81
CA GLY A 111 -3.14 -5.36 -6.14
C GLY A 111 -2.10 -6.20 -6.90
N SER A 112 -1.97 -7.49 -6.56
CA SER A 112 -1.06 -8.40 -7.29
C SER A 112 -1.48 -8.55 -8.75
N GLU A 113 -2.78 -8.71 -9.04
CA GLU A 113 -3.29 -8.74 -10.42
C GLU A 113 -3.04 -7.41 -11.14
N ALA A 114 -3.21 -6.27 -10.44
CA ALA A 114 -2.91 -4.97 -11.01
C ALA A 114 -1.43 -4.86 -11.44
N VAL A 115 -0.50 -5.25 -10.58
CA VAL A 115 0.93 -5.26 -10.90
C VAL A 115 1.27 -6.24 -12.02
N GLU A 116 0.74 -7.47 -12.00
CA GLU A 116 0.91 -8.46 -13.07
C GLU A 116 0.46 -7.88 -14.42
N ASN A 117 -0.73 -7.24 -14.46
CA ASN A 117 -1.24 -6.65 -15.68
C ASN A 117 -0.46 -5.40 -16.10
N ALA A 118 -0.01 -4.55 -15.17
CA ALA A 118 0.81 -3.39 -15.49
C ALA A 118 2.10 -3.80 -16.23
N VAL A 119 2.82 -4.81 -15.72
CA VAL A 119 4.03 -5.31 -16.39
C VAL A 119 3.69 -6.03 -17.70
N LYS A 120 2.59 -6.78 -17.76
CA LYS A 120 2.11 -7.42 -19.00
C LYS A 120 1.86 -6.38 -20.10
N ILE A 121 1.18 -5.28 -19.75
CA ILE A 121 0.88 -4.17 -20.66
C ILE A 121 2.18 -3.50 -21.11
N ALA A 122 3.09 -3.18 -20.20
CA ALA A 122 4.39 -2.60 -20.53
C ALA A 122 5.20 -3.48 -21.51
N ARG A 123 5.24 -4.78 -21.26
CA ARG A 123 5.89 -5.76 -22.17
C ARG A 123 5.25 -5.80 -23.55
N ALA A 124 3.92 -5.77 -23.61
CA ALA A 124 3.19 -5.76 -24.87
C ALA A 124 3.43 -4.48 -25.67
N ALA A 125 3.49 -3.33 -25.00
CA ALA A 125 3.72 -2.03 -25.63
C ALA A 125 5.16 -1.88 -26.14
N THR A 126 6.15 -2.26 -25.34
CA THR A 126 7.56 -2.11 -25.66
C THR A 126 8.15 -3.27 -26.49
N LYS A 127 7.51 -4.43 -26.49
CA LYS A 127 8.04 -5.70 -27.03
C LYS A 127 9.33 -6.18 -26.34
N ARG A 128 9.53 -5.74 -25.08
CA ARG A 128 10.67 -6.09 -24.23
C ARG A 128 10.22 -6.98 -23.04
N SER A 129 11.15 -7.67 -22.39
CA SER A 129 10.81 -8.66 -21.36
C SER A 129 11.27 -8.30 -19.95
N GLY A 130 12.32 -7.50 -19.81
CA GLY A 130 12.94 -7.15 -18.54
C GLY A 130 12.09 -6.19 -17.71
N ALA A 131 12.21 -6.29 -16.39
CA ALA A 131 11.66 -5.32 -15.46
C ALA A 131 12.69 -5.00 -14.36
N ILE A 132 12.74 -3.74 -13.93
CA ILE A 132 13.53 -3.32 -12.77
C ILE A 132 12.56 -2.99 -11.65
N ALA A 133 12.80 -3.55 -10.45
CA ALA A 133 12.14 -3.22 -9.20
C ALA A 133 13.18 -2.79 -8.15
N PHE A 134 12.75 -2.31 -6.99
CA PHE A 134 13.64 -1.75 -5.99
C PHE A 134 13.80 -2.64 -4.76
N SER A 135 14.92 -2.49 -4.06
CA SER A 135 15.16 -3.10 -2.75
C SER A 135 14.07 -2.66 -1.76
N GLY A 136 13.60 -3.56 -0.92
CA GLY A 136 12.54 -3.29 0.05
C GLY A 136 11.13 -3.17 -0.52
N ALA A 137 10.95 -3.17 -1.85
CA ALA A 137 9.64 -3.06 -2.47
C ALA A 137 8.71 -4.24 -2.15
N TYR A 138 7.40 -3.98 -2.17
CA TYR A 138 6.37 -5.00 -2.07
C TYR A 138 5.31 -4.82 -3.16
N HIS A 139 5.28 -5.76 -4.11
CA HIS A 139 4.39 -5.70 -5.28
C HIS A 139 3.35 -6.82 -5.33
N GLY A 140 3.32 -7.71 -4.33
CA GLY A 140 2.34 -8.80 -4.23
C GLY A 140 2.95 -10.17 -3.96
N ARG A 141 2.10 -11.20 -3.99
CA ARG A 141 2.46 -12.60 -3.64
C ARG A 141 2.11 -13.62 -4.72
N THR A 142 1.74 -13.19 -5.92
CA THR A 142 1.71 -14.07 -7.10
C THR A 142 3.13 -14.33 -7.57
N HIS A 143 3.35 -15.36 -8.38
CA HIS A 143 4.72 -15.83 -8.67
C HIS A 143 5.59 -14.73 -9.32
N TYR A 144 5.02 -13.95 -10.25
CA TYR A 144 5.77 -12.85 -10.85
C TYR A 144 5.94 -11.66 -9.91
N THR A 145 4.89 -11.29 -9.16
CA THR A 145 5.01 -10.19 -8.19
C THR A 145 5.93 -10.51 -7.02
N LEU A 146 6.11 -11.79 -6.66
CA LEU A 146 7.15 -12.22 -5.72
C LEU A 146 8.55 -11.95 -6.26
N SER A 147 8.79 -12.11 -7.57
CA SER A 147 10.09 -11.76 -8.15
C SER A 147 10.36 -10.26 -8.12
N LEU A 148 9.32 -9.43 -8.21
CA LEU A 148 9.41 -7.97 -8.07
C LEU A 148 9.56 -7.52 -6.61
N THR A 149 9.05 -8.30 -5.64
CA THR A 149 9.11 -7.97 -4.21
C THR A 149 10.54 -8.07 -3.68
N GLY A 150 11.01 -7.01 -3.04
CA GLY A 150 12.41 -6.82 -2.60
C GLY A 150 12.73 -7.35 -1.19
N LYS A 151 11.94 -8.30 -0.66
CA LYS A 151 12.11 -8.89 0.68
C LYS A 151 11.93 -10.40 0.60
N VAL A 152 12.96 -11.16 1.04
CA VAL A 152 12.95 -12.63 0.96
C VAL A 152 12.03 -13.25 1.99
N HIS A 153 12.22 -12.92 3.28
CA HIS A 153 11.38 -13.43 4.37
C HIS A 153 10.25 -12.45 4.73
N PRO A 154 9.01 -12.91 4.84
CA PRO A 154 8.50 -14.29 4.70
C PRO A 154 8.02 -14.65 3.27
N TYR A 155 8.32 -13.80 2.27
CA TYR A 155 7.60 -13.82 0.99
C TYR A 155 8.11 -14.89 0.01
N SER A 156 9.35 -14.76 -0.49
CA SER A 156 9.87 -15.67 -1.52
C SER A 156 10.66 -16.86 -0.98
N ALA A 157 10.97 -16.89 0.32
CA ALA A 157 11.74 -17.95 0.93
C ALA A 157 11.05 -19.32 0.76
N GLY A 158 11.75 -20.29 0.17
CA GLY A 158 11.26 -21.64 -0.06
C GLY A 158 10.24 -21.80 -1.20
N MET A 159 9.98 -20.75 -1.99
CA MET A 159 9.00 -20.80 -3.09
C MET A 159 9.58 -21.29 -4.43
N GLY A 160 10.84 -21.72 -4.45
CA GLY A 160 11.51 -22.22 -5.64
C GLY A 160 12.01 -21.12 -6.57
N LEU A 161 12.15 -21.45 -7.87
CA LEU A 161 12.65 -20.50 -8.85
C LEU A 161 11.61 -19.42 -9.17
N MET A 162 12.04 -18.17 -9.10
CA MET A 162 11.22 -17.03 -9.51
C MET A 162 11.35 -16.79 -11.02
N PRO A 163 10.31 -16.20 -11.67
CA PRO A 163 10.41 -15.75 -13.05
C PRO A 163 11.62 -14.86 -13.26
N GLY A 164 12.38 -15.10 -14.34
CA GLY A 164 13.57 -14.36 -14.68
C GLY A 164 13.31 -12.98 -15.29
N HIS A 165 14.37 -12.30 -15.71
CA HIS A 165 14.36 -10.96 -16.27
C HIS A 165 13.79 -9.89 -15.33
N VAL A 166 13.98 -10.07 -14.02
CA VAL A 166 13.69 -9.07 -12.99
C VAL A 166 15.01 -8.67 -12.32
N TYR A 167 15.32 -7.39 -12.38
CA TYR A 167 16.55 -6.81 -11.86
C TYR A 167 16.25 -5.94 -10.66
N ARG A 168 17.22 -5.78 -9.75
CA ARG A 168 17.02 -5.10 -8.46
C ARG A 168 17.89 -3.88 -8.35
N ALA A 169 17.27 -2.69 -8.34
CA ALA A 169 17.94 -1.43 -8.04
C ALA A 169 17.83 -1.08 -6.55
N LEU A 170 18.68 -0.17 -6.09
CA LEU A 170 18.59 0.40 -4.75
C LEU A 170 17.46 1.42 -4.69
N TYR A 171 16.68 1.41 -3.60
CA TYR A 171 15.71 2.48 -3.32
C TYR A 171 16.40 3.60 -2.53
N PRO A 172 16.17 4.90 -2.86
CA PRO A 172 16.81 6.00 -2.13
C PRO A 172 16.33 6.01 -0.67
N CYS A 173 17.27 5.93 0.25
CA CYS A 173 17.01 5.92 1.69
C CYS A 173 18.22 6.55 2.43
N PRO A 174 18.26 7.89 2.57
CA PRO A 174 19.38 8.57 3.21
C PRO A 174 19.66 8.09 4.64
N LEU A 175 18.63 7.70 5.40
CA LEU A 175 18.76 7.14 6.74
C LEU A 175 19.65 5.88 6.75
N HIS A 176 19.64 5.10 5.69
CA HIS A 176 20.45 3.90 5.50
C HIS A 176 21.59 4.10 4.48
N ASN A 177 22.06 5.33 4.33
CA ASN A 177 23.20 5.72 3.48
C ASN A 177 23.02 5.35 1.99
N VAL A 178 21.79 5.40 1.47
CA VAL A 178 21.51 5.27 0.03
C VAL A 178 20.99 6.61 -0.48
N SER A 179 21.83 7.35 -1.18
CA SER A 179 21.45 8.63 -1.81
C SER A 179 20.63 8.41 -3.10
N ASP A 180 20.03 9.49 -3.61
CA ASP A 180 19.39 9.50 -4.93
C ASP A 180 20.41 9.15 -6.03
N ASP A 181 21.67 9.57 -5.90
CA ASP A 181 22.76 9.25 -6.83
C ASP A 181 23.10 7.76 -6.82
N ASP A 182 23.19 7.14 -5.64
CA ASP A 182 23.42 5.70 -5.50
C ASP A 182 22.28 4.89 -6.13
N ALA A 183 21.05 5.33 -5.95
CA ALA A 183 19.88 4.66 -6.52
C ALA A 183 19.88 4.72 -8.05
N ILE A 184 20.15 5.88 -8.67
CA ILE A 184 20.28 6.01 -10.13
C ILE A 184 21.48 5.21 -10.64
N ALA A 185 22.66 5.32 -10.01
CA ALA A 185 23.84 4.57 -10.38
C ALA A 185 23.62 3.05 -10.34
N SER A 186 22.78 2.58 -9.41
CA SER A 186 22.41 1.15 -9.34
C SER A 186 21.63 0.69 -10.59
N ILE A 187 20.76 1.54 -11.16
CA ILE A 187 20.05 1.25 -12.41
C ILE A 187 21.03 1.24 -13.57
N GLU A 188 21.91 2.25 -13.67
CA GLU A 188 22.92 2.32 -14.72
C GLU A 188 23.88 1.13 -14.67
N ARG A 189 24.18 0.60 -13.48
CA ARG A 189 24.98 -0.62 -13.32
C ARG A 189 24.26 -1.84 -13.87
N ILE A 190 22.93 -1.97 -13.67
CA ILE A 190 22.13 -3.02 -14.30
C ILE A 190 22.24 -2.92 -15.81
N PHE A 191 22.17 -1.73 -16.40
CA PHE A 191 22.30 -1.54 -17.84
C PHE A 191 23.68 -1.93 -18.39
N LYS A 192 24.72 -1.85 -17.57
CA LYS A 192 26.09 -2.21 -17.97
C LYS A 192 26.41 -3.70 -17.79
N ASN A 193 25.82 -4.36 -16.80
CA ASN A 193 26.30 -5.67 -16.35
C ASN A 193 25.26 -6.78 -16.48
N ASP A 194 23.97 -6.47 -16.43
CA ASP A 194 22.94 -7.49 -16.24
C ASP A 194 21.97 -7.56 -17.44
N ALA A 195 21.55 -6.43 -18.01
CA ALA A 195 20.63 -6.34 -19.15
C ALA A 195 20.78 -5.01 -19.89
N ALA A 196 20.78 -5.05 -21.22
CA ALA A 196 20.75 -3.82 -22.01
C ALA A 196 19.44 -3.04 -21.77
N PRO A 197 19.45 -1.69 -21.75
CA PRO A 197 18.24 -0.89 -21.56
C PRO A 197 17.14 -1.21 -22.59
N GLU A 198 17.52 -1.64 -23.80
CA GLU A 198 16.60 -2.06 -24.86
C GLU A 198 15.85 -3.36 -24.54
N ASP A 199 16.29 -4.14 -23.55
CA ASP A 199 15.61 -5.35 -23.07
C ASP A 199 14.66 -5.08 -21.92
N ILE A 200 14.71 -3.88 -21.32
CA ILE A 200 13.88 -3.48 -20.17
C ILE A 200 12.57 -2.88 -20.66
N ALA A 201 11.45 -3.55 -20.31
CA ALA A 201 10.10 -3.09 -20.59
C ALA A 201 9.66 -1.99 -19.64
N ALA A 202 9.97 -2.16 -18.34
CA ALA A 202 9.46 -1.28 -17.31
C ALA A 202 10.41 -1.17 -16.11
N ILE A 203 10.31 -0.01 -15.44
CA ILE A 203 10.77 0.19 -14.06
C ILE A 203 9.53 0.39 -13.20
N ILE A 204 9.35 -0.44 -12.16
CA ILE A 204 8.23 -0.33 -11.23
C ILE A 204 8.72 0.20 -9.88
N ILE A 205 8.02 1.19 -9.34
CA ILE A 205 8.36 1.83 -8.07
C ILE A 205 7.11 2.14 -7.24
N GLU A 206 7.19 1.92 -5.94
CA GLU A 206 6.28 2.54 -4.97
C GLU A 206 6.79 3.96 -4.69
N PRO A 207 6.02 5.04 -4.96
CA PRO A 207 6.45 6.42 -4.61
C PRO A 207 6.73 6.58 -3.11
N VAL A 208 6.01 5.82 -2.29
CA VAL A 208 6.30 5.60 -0.87
C VAL A 208 6.26 4.10 -0.61
N GLN A 209 7.37 3.51 -0.21
CA GLN A 209 7.42 2.07 0.07
C GLN A 209 6.53 1.70 1.26
N GLY A 210 5.56 0.81 1.05
CA GLY A 210 4.67 0.34 2.11
C GLY A 210 5.37 -0.63 3.08
N GLU A 211 5.57 -1.85 2.63
CA GLU A 211 6.19 -2.90 3.44
C GLU A 211 7.70 -2.68 3.68
N GLY A 212 8.33 -1.86 2.84
CA GLY A 212 9.73 -1.46 2.99
C GLY A 212 9.98 -0.55 4.17
N GLY A 213 8.99 0.23 4.62
CA GLY A 213 9.15 1.05 5.82
C GLY A 213 8.72 2.52 5.70
N PHE A 214 7.83 2.85 4.79
CA PHE A 214 7.31 4.20 4.55
C PHE A 214 8.38 5.22 4.13
N TYR A 215 9.42 4.73 3.46
CA TYR A 215 10.39 5.60 2.80
C TYR A 215 9.75 6.22 1.57
N ALA A 216 9.81 7.54 1.46
CA ALA A 216 9.32 8.29 0.31
C ALA A 216 10.47 8.62 -0.65
N ALA A 217 10.28 8.36 -1.93
CA ALA A 217 11.17 8.86 -2.96
C ALA A 217 11.11 10.39 -3.03
N SER A 218 12.25 11.04 -3.26
CA SER A 218 12.26 12.49 -3.44
C SER A 218 11.67 12.88 -4.82
N PRO A 219 11.04 14.06 -4.96
CA PRO A 219 10.64 14.56 -6.28
C PRO A 219 11.83 14.64 -7.25
N ALA A 220 13.02 15.01 -6.78
CA ALA A 220 14.23 15.07 -7.59
C ALA A 220 14.64 13.69 -8.13
N PHE A 221 14.61 12.66 -7.29
CA PHE A 221 14.85 11.29 -7.72
C PHE A 221 13.81 10.84 -8.77
N MET A 222 12.52 11.09 -8.53
CA MET A 222 11.45 10.69 -9.43
C MET A 222 11.54 11.38 -10.81
N GLN A 223 11.95 12.65 -10.84
CA GLN A 223 12.21 13.38 -12.09
C GLN A 223 13.39 12.77 -12.86
N ARG A 224 14.47 12.41 -12.19
CA ARG A 224 15.63 11.74 -12.80
C ARG A 224 15.26 10.34 -13.30
N LEU A 225 14.48 9.60 -12.53
CA LEU A 225 13.98 8.28 -12.93
C LEU A 225 13.08 8.38 -14.18
N ARG A 226 12.18 9.39 -14.23
CA ARG A 226 11.36 9.66 -15.42
C ARG A 226 12.22 9.97 -16.64
N ALA A 227 13.20 10.86 -16.50
CA ALA A 227 14.11 11.23 -17.58
C ALA A 227 14.91 10.02 -18.11
N LEU A 228 15.38 9.15 -17.20
CA LEU A 228 16.06 7.91 -17.58
C LEU A 228 15.11 6.94 -18.33
N CYS A 229 13.87 6.81 -17.88
CA CYS A 229 12.88 6.00 -18.57
C CYS A 229 12.59 6.55 -19.97
N ASP A 230 12.43 7.86 -20.12
CA ASP A 230 12.18 8.53 -21.40
C ASP A 230 13.37 8.35 -22.38
N GLN A 231 14.59 8.52 -21.88
CA GLN A 231 15.82 8.34 -22.68
C GLN A 231 15.91 6.96 -23.33
N HIS A 232 15.46 5.91 -22.62
CA HIS A 232 15.60 4.51 -23.06
C HIS A 232 14.28 3.91 -23.57
N GLY A 233 13.16 4.67 -23.56
CA GLY A 233 11.85 4.17 -23.95
C GLY A 233 11.33 3.05 -23.01
N ILE A 234 11.66 3.14 -21.73
CA ILE A 234 11.23 2.23 -20.67
C ILE A 234 9.94 2.78 -20.04
N MET A 235 8.94 1.92 -19.81
CA MET A 235 7.71 2.34 -19.13
C MET A 235 7.97 2.54 -17.63
N LEU A 236 7.59 3.71 -17.09
CA LEU A 236 7.55 3.94 -15.65
C LEU A 236 6.22 3.48 -15.10
N ILE A 237 6.24 2.53 -14.17
CA ILE A 237 5.06 2.04 -13.44
C ILE A 237 5.11 2.58 -12.02
N ALA A 238 4.11 3.38 -11.64
CA ALA A 238 3.90 3.78 -10.26
C ALA A 238 2.98 2.77 -9.56
N ASP A 239 3.50 2.06 -8.58
CA ASP A 239 2.68 1.20 -7.71
C ASP A 239 2.11 2.03 -6.55
N GLU A 240 0.89 2.50 -6.76
CA GLU A 240 0.15 3.30 -5.78
C GLU A 240 -0.89 2.48 -5.00
N VAL A 241 -0.71 1.15 -4.97
CA VAL A 241 -1.61 0.25 -4.23
C VAL A 241 -1.70 0.61 -2.75
N GLN A 242 -0.64 1.11 -2.13
CA GLN A 242 -0.65 1.53 -0.72
C GLN A 242 -0.58 3.05 -0.55
N SER A 243 0.17 3.75 -1.37
CA SER A 243 0.37 5.20 -1.29
C SER A 243 -0.80 6.02 -1.83
N GLY A 244 -1.60 5.44 -2.71
CA GLY A 244 -2.76 6.07 -3.33
C GLY A 244 -3.99 6.17 -2.42
N ALA A 245 -5.10 6.53 -3.03
CA ALA A 245 -6.40 6.73 -2.39
C ALA A 245 -6.32 7.66 -1.16
N GLY A 246 -5.59 8.77 -1.29
CA GLY A 246 -5.52 9.84 -0.30
C GLY A 246 -4.58 9.60 0.88
N ARG A 247 -3.96 8.43 1.00
CA ARG A 247 -3.11 8.08 2.15
C ARG A 247 -1.95 9.03 2.36
N THR A 248 -1.35 9.53 1.29
CA THR A 248 -0.17 10.43 1.32
C THR A 248 -0.53 11.93 1.28
N GLY A 249 -1.81 12.28 1.42
CA GLY A 249 -2.27 13.67 1.44
C GLY A 249 -2.68 14.23 0.07
N THR A 250 -2.43 13.52 -1.01
CA THR A 250 -2.98 13.69 -2.37
C THR A 250 -3.70 12.41 -2.77
N LEU A 251 -4.55 12.43 -3.80
CA LEU A 251 -5.25 11.21 -4.20
C LEU A 251 -4.28 10.13 -4.65
N PHE A 252 -3.24 10.52 -5.39
CA PHE A 252 -2.08 9.70 -5.74
C PHE A 252 -0.78 10.38 -5.29
N ALA A 253 0.17 9.64 -4.73
CA ALA A 253 1.45 10.20 -4.28
C ALA A 253 2.24 10.83 -5.43
N MET A 254 2.10 10.32 -6.66
CA MET A 254 2.74 10.88 -7.85
C MET A 254 2.38 12.35 -8.12
N GLU A 255 1.25 12.87 -7.62
CA GLU A 255 0.90 14.29 -7.70
C GLU A 255 1.94 15.19 -7.01
N GLN A 256 2.65 14.65 -6.01
CA GLN A 256 3.68 15.37 -5.25
C GLN A 256 5.08 15.24 -5.88
N MET A 257 5.25 14.38 -6.89
CA MET A 257 6.56 14.05 -7.48
C MET A 257 6.93 14.95 -8.68
N GLY A 258 5.97 15.74 -9.19
CA GLY A 258 6.18 16.61 -10.34
C GLY A 258 6.38 15.89 -11.67
N VAL A 259 6.08 14.60 -11.73
CA VAL A 259 6.12 13.76 -12.94
C VAL A 259 4.95 12.77 -12.93
N ALA A 260 4.57 12.29 -14.12
CA ALA A 260 3.58 11.25 -14.29
C ALA A 260 4.24 9.91 -14.67
N ALA A 261 3.66 8.81 -14.21
CA ALA A 261 4.02 7.47 -14.70
C ALA A 261 3.25 7.15 -15.99
N ASP A 262 3.79 6.26 -16.82
CA ASP A 262 3.09 5.74 -18.00
C ASP A 262 1.92 4.84 -17.59
N ILE A 263 2.08 4.12 -16.47
CA ILE A 263 1.10 3.20 -15.90
C ILE A 263 1.07 3.38 -14.38
N THR A 264 -0.12 3.44 -13.79
CA THR A 264 -0.34 3.51 -12.34
C THR A 264 -1.20 2.35 -11.89
N THR A 265 -0.77 1.61 -10.85
CA THR A 265 -1.61 0.59 -10.20
C THR A 265 -2.25 1.14 -8.94
N PHE A 266 -3.47 0.71 -8.64
CA PHE A 266 -4.19 1.11 -7.44
C PHE A 266 -5.03 -0.05 -6.88
N ALA A 267 -5.27 -0.05 -5.58
CA ALA A 267 -6.10 -1.04 -4.88
C ALA A 267 -6.47 -0.53 -3.48
N LYS A 268 -6.60 -1.44 -2.51
CA LYS A 268 -6.79 -1.16 -1.08
C LYS A 268 -7.91 -0.16 -0.82
N SER A 269 -7.58 1.05 -0.36
CA SER A 269 -8.55 2.05 0.07
C SER A 269 -9.48 2.58 -1.04
N ILE A 270 -9.20 2.28 -2.30
CA ILE A 270 -10.02 2.78 -3.42
C ILE A 270 -11.49 2.33 -3.35
N ALA A 271 -11.78 1.22 -2.66
CA ALA A 271 -13.11 0.66 -2.55
C ALA A 271 -13.58 0.46 -1.09
N GLY A 272 -12.95 1.13 -0.11
CA GLY A 272 -13.42 1.18 1.28
C GLY A 272 -13.60 -0.20 1.96
N GLY A 273 -12.74 -1.18 1.64
CA GLY A 273 -12.78 -2.54 2.19
C GLY A 273 -13.28 -3.61 1.21
N PHE A 274 -13.89 -3.22 0.09
CA PHE A 274 -14.31 -4.17 -0.94
C PHE A 274 -13.15 -4.56 -1.87
N PRO A 275 -13.04 -5.84 -2.31
CA PRO A 275 -11.97 -6.29 -3.20
C PRO A 275 -12.07 -5.61 -4.57
N LEU A 276 -11.17 -4.66 -4.82
CA LEU A 276 -11.01 -3.96 -6.09
C LEU A 276 -9.57 -3.47 -6.24
N ALA A 277 -9.08 -3.58 -7.46
CA ALA A 277 -7.82 -2.99 -7.89
C ALA A 277 -7.93 -2.56 -9.36
N GLY A 278 -6.94 -1.85 -9.85
CA GLY A 278 -6.92 -1.50 -11.26
C GLY A 278 -5.57 -0.98 -11.72
N VAL A 279 -5.51 -0.78 -13.02
CA VAL A 279 -4.38 -0.23 -13.76
C VAL A 279 -4.91 0.88 -14.64
N THR A 280 -4.41 2.09 -14.45
CA THR A 280 -4.65 3.23 -15.36
C THR A 280 -3.36 3.61 -16.03
N GLY A 281 -3.36 3.75 -17.32
CA GLY A 281 -2.17 4.15 -18.07
C GLY A 281 -2.50 4.92 -19.34
N ARG A 282 -1.46 5.33 -20.04
CA ARG A 282 -1.55 5.97 -21.35
C ARG A 282 -2.39 5.10 -22.29
N ALA A 283 -3.34 5.70 -22.98
CA ALA A 283 -4.30 4.96 -23.82
C ALA A 283 -3.62 4.13 -24.91
N ASP A 284 -2.55 4.65 -25.55
CA ASP A 284 -1.74 3.93 -26.54
C ASP A 284 -1.02 2.71 -25.97
N VAL A 285 -0.54 2.83 -24.72
CA VAL A 285 0.13 1.74 -24.00
C VAL A 285 -0.89 0.68 -23.55
N MET A 286 -2.04 1.11 -23.00
CA MET A 286 -3.10 0.21 -22.53
C MET A 286 -3.73 -0.61 -23.68
N ASP A 287 -3.80 -0.06 -24.88
CA ASP A 287 -4.33 -0.72 -26.08
C ASP A 287 -3.33 -1.62 -26.81
N ALA A 288 -2.11 -1.77 -26.31
CA ALA A 288 -1.09 -2.64 -26.90
C ALA A 288 -1.45 -4.14 -26.85
N ILE A 289 -2.39 -4.54 -25.98
CA ILE A 289 -2.85 -5.92 -25.84
C ILE A 289 -4.14 -6.12 -26.65
N ALA A 290 -4.17 -7.18 -27.45
CA ALA A 290 -5.32 -7.52 -28.29
C ALA A 290 -6.58 -7.82 -27.43
N PRO A 291 -7.79 -7.65 -27.99
CA PRO A 291 -9.04 -7.99 -27.32
C PRO A 291 -9.02 -9.41 -26.74
N GLY A 292 -9.47 -9.57 -25.50
CA GLY A 292 -9.46 -10.83 -24.75
C GLY A 292 -8.16 -11.12 -24.00
N GLY A 293 -7.09 -10.32 -24.18
CA GLY A 293 -5.83 -10.51 -23.50
C GLY A 293 -5.78 -9.96 -22.05
N LEU A 294 -6.75 -9.12 -21.69
CA LEU A 294 -6.93 -8.57 -20.35
C LEU A 294 -8.31 -8.91 -19.80
N GLY A 295 -8.42 -9.04 -18.48
CA GLY A 295 -9.70 -9.28 -17.81
C GLY A 295 -9.62 -10.31 -16.68
N GLY A 296 -10.78 -10.70 -16.20
CA GLY A 296 -10.94 -11.70 -15.13
C GLY A 296 -12.43 -11.83 -14.79
N THR A 297 -12.87 -13.03 -14.41
CA THR A 297 -14.29 -13.32 -14.16
C THR A 297 -14.91 -12.36 -13.12
N TYR A 298 -14.18 -12.05 -12.03
CA TYR A 298 -14.64 -11.15 -10.96
C TYR A 298 -14.07 -9.73 -11.07
N ALA A 299 -13.25 -9.48 -12.08
CA ALA A 299 -12.55 -8.20 -12.27
C ALA A 299 -13.56 -7.05 -12.38
N GLY A 300 -13.39 -6.02 -11.56
CA GLY A 300 -14.29 -4.87 -11.53
C GLY A 300 -15.71 -5.24 -11.13
N ASN A 301 -15.90 -6.10 -10.12
CA ASN A 301 -17.23 -6.47 -9.63
C ASN A 301 -18.11 -5.23 -9.39
N PRO A 302 -19.40 -5.24 -9.83
CA PRO A 302 -20.26 -4.05 -9.79
C PRO A 302 -20.49 -3.49 -8.38
N ILE A 303 -20.50 -4.34 -7.36
CA ILE A 303 -20.63 -3.93 -5.96
C ILE A 303 -19.36 -3.17 -5.52
N ALA A 304 -18.18 -3.69 -5.85
CA ALA A 304 -16.92 -3.05 -5.54
C ALA A 304 -16.72 -1.74 -6.34
N CYS A 305 -17.20 -1.67 -7.60
CA CYS A 305 -17.22 -0.43 -8.38
C CYS A 305 -18.13 0.62 -7.74
N ALA A 306 -19.34 0.25 -7.30
CA ALA A 306 -20.23 1.15 -6.59
C ALA A 306 -19.62 1.67 -5.28
N ALA A 307 -18.96 0.80 -4.53
CA ALA A 307 -18.21 1.18 -3.33
C ALA A 307 -17.08 2.19 -3.65
N ALA A 308 -16.32 1.95 -4.72
CA ALA A 308 -15.23 2.83 -5.13
C ALA A 308 -15.70 4.20 -5.62
N LEU A 309 -16.80 4.26 -6.34
CA LEU A 309 -17.44 5.52 -6.74
C LEU A 309 -17.85 6.33 -5.49
N ALA A 310 -18.48 5.67 -4.50
CA ALA A 310 -18.83 6.30 -3.24
C ALA A 310 -17.57 6.78 -2.45
N VAL A 311 -16.48 6.02 -2.45
CA VAL A 311 -15.20 6.45 -1.85
C VAL A 311 -14.72 7.75 -2.48
N LEU A 312 -14.71 7.84 -3.81
CA LEU A 312 -14.28 9.06 -4.51
C LEU A 312 -15.17 10.25 -4.17
N ASP A 313 -16.51 10.05 -4.07
CA ASP A 313 -17.44 11.09 -3.66
C ASP A 313 -17.20 11.57 -2.21
N ILE A 314 -16.96 10.63 -1.28
CA ILE A 314 -16.64 10.93 0.13
C ILE A 314 -15.35 11.74 0.23
N PHE A 315 -14.32 11.41 -0.56
CA PHE A 315 -13.07 12.18 -0.58
C PHE A 315 -13.30 13.66 -0.91
N GLU A 316 -14.20 13.94 -1.87
CA GLU A 316 -14.53 15.31 -2.28
C GLU A 316 -15.45 15.99 -1.25
N GLN A 317 -16.53 15.31 -0.82
CA GLN A 317 -17.54 15.88 0.08
C GLN A 317 -17.01 16.17 1.47
N GLU A 318 -16.12 15.32 1.99
CA GLU A 318 -15.57 15.45 3.35
C GLU A 318 -14.17 16.06 3.38
N ASN A 319 -13.62 16.50 2.26
CA ASN A 319 -12.26 17.06 2.15
C ASN A 319 -11.18 16.14 2.75
N LEU A 320 -11.27 14.82 2.48
CA LEU A 320 -10.41 13.83 3.13
C LEU A 320 -8.91 14.03 2.81
N LEU A 321 -8.54 14.63 1.68
CA LEU A 321 -7.13 14.94 1.37
C LEU A 321 -6.56 15.99 2.32
N GLN A 322 -7.33 17.02 2.65
CA GLN A 322 -6.93 18.02 3.64
C GLN A 322 -6.88 17.41 5.05
N LYS A 323 -7.88 16.56 5.40
CA LYS A 323 -7.87 15.83 6.68
C LYS A 323 -6.62 14.93 6.77
N ALA A 324 -6.22 14.24 5.71
CA ALA A 324 -5.01 13.40 5.69
C ALA A 324 -3.74 14.19 6.00
N ASN A 325 -3.59 15.39 5.43
CA ASN A 325 -2.44 16.26 5.70
C ASN A 325 -2.43 16.78 7.15
N THR A 326 -3.57 17.24 7.66
CA THR A 326 -3.71 17.69 9.04
C THR A 326 -3.45 16.55 10.03
N LEU A 327 -4.07 15.40 9.79
CA LEU A 327 -3.89 14.18 10.57
C LEU A 327 -2.43 13.73 10.61
N GLY A 328 -1.78 13.70 9.42
CA GLY A 328 -0.38 13.33 9.31
C GLY A 328 0.54 14.24 10.11
N LYS A 329 0.28 15.56 10.07
CA LYS A 329 1.01 16.53 10.92
C LYS A 329 0.81 16.24 12.40
N THR A 330 -0.44 16.05 12.85
CA THR A 330 -0.76 15.77 14.26
C THR A 330 -0.08 14.48 14.75
N LEU A 331 -0.12 13.40 13.95
CA LEU A 331 0.55 12.15 14.28
C LEU A 331 2.06 12.31 14.35
N ARG A 332 2.66 13.00 13.38
CA ARG A 332 4.11 13.24 13.36
C ARG A 332 4.54 14.05 14.56
N ASP A 333 3.87 15.18 14.85
CA ASP A 333 4.21 16.05 15.97
C ASP A 333 4.14 15.26 17.29
N GLY A 334 3.08 14.49 17.54
CA GLY A 334 2.95 13.67 18.74
C GLY A 334 3.97 12.54 18.85
N LEU A 335 4.34 11.91 17.73
CA LEU A 335 5.39 10.89 17.72
C LEU A 335 6.79 11.47 17.91
N MET A 336 7.05 12.67 17.41
CA MET A 336 8.28 13.41 17.66
C MET A 336 8.42 13.82 19.13
N GLU A 337 7.33 14.26 19.78
CA GLU A 337 7.28 14.54 21.22
C GLU A 337 7.62 13.28 22.04
N ILE A 338 7.07 12.12 21.68
CA ILE A 338 7.45 10.85 22.31
C ILE A 338 8.93 10.54 22.09
N ALA A 339 9.47 10.79 20.90
CA ALA A 339 10.87 10.53 20.57
C ALA A 339 11.86 11.39 21.40
N GLU A 340 11.48 12.58 21.87
CA GLU A 340 12.33 13.42 22.74
C GLU A 340 12.79 12.71 24.03
N THR A 341 11.95 11.80 24.54
CA THR A 341 12.23 11.03 25.77
C THR A 341 12.60 9.57 25.52
N HIS A 342 12.51 9.10 24.26
CA HIS A 342 12.73 7.72 23.87
C HIS A 342 13.71 7.66 22.69
N ARG A 343 15.02 7.68 23.01
CA ARG A 343 16.10 7.69 22.01
C ARG A 343 16.10 6.45 21.07
N GLU A 344 15.41 5.39 21.46
CA GLU A 344 15.19 4.20 20.62
C GLU A 344 14.40 4.52 19.36
N ILE A 345 13.59 5.60 19.36
CA ILE A 345 12.93 6.15 18.19
C ILE A 345 13.96 7.00 17.44
N GLY A 346 14.63 6.42 16.46
CA GLY A 346 15.68 7.10 15.71
C GLY A 346 15.19 7.88 14.51
N ASP A 347 13.95 7.62 14.04
CA ASP A 347 13.35 8.37 12.93
C ASP A 347 11.83 8.37 13.00
N VAL A 348 11.23 9.51 12.62
CA VAL A 348 9.78 9.70 12.45
C VAL A 348 9.54 10.28 11.06
N ARG A 349 8.92 9.50 10.18
CA ARG A 349 8.76 9.87 8.76
C ARG A 349 7.38 9.60 8.19
N GLY A 350 7.16 10.09 6.98
CA GLY A 350 5.98 9.79 6.15
C GLY A 350 5.46 10.98 5.37
N LEU A 351 4.48 10.74 4.50
CA LEU A 351 3.73 11.73 3.73
C LEU A 351 2.24 11.64 4.09
N GLY A 352 1.57 12.79 4.25
CA GLY A 352 0.17 12.81 4.66
C GLY A 352 -0.04 11.96 5.91
N ALA A 353 -1.03 11.08 5.89
CA ALA A 353 -1.35 10.15 6.99
C ALA A 353 -0.67 8.78 6.88
N MET A 354 0.36 8.64 6.06
CA MET A 354 1.21 7.45 5.99
C MET A 354 2.46 7.67 6.83
N ILE A 355 2.38 7.43 8.15
CA ILE A 355 3.41 7.78 9.14
C ILE A 355 4.02 6.50 9.74
N ALA A 356 5.34 6.53 9.92
CA ALA A 356 6.09 5.46 10.60
C ALA A 356 7.12 6.01 11.58
N ILE A 357 7.45 5.21 12.58
CA ILE A 357 8.62 5.38 13.42
C ILE A 357 9.55 4.18 13.28
N GLU A 358 10.85 4.43 13.27
CA GLU A 358 11.86 3.38 13.15
C GLU A 358 12.68 3.27 14.43
N LEU A 359 12.80 2.04 14.96
CA LEU A 359 13.37 1.75 16.26
C LEU A 359 14.77 1.14 16.12
N PHE A 360 15.70 1.68 16.91
CA PHE A 360 17.09 1.27 16.93
C PHE A 360 17.57 1.02 18.34
N GLU A 361 18.56 0.15 18.53
CA GLU A 361 19.24 -0.01 19.81
C GLU A 361 20.06 1.26 20.12
N ASN A 362 19.72 1.91 21.20
CA ASN A 362 20.36 3.16 21.64
C ASN A 362 20.34 4.30 20.59
N GLY A 363 19.42 4.27 19.63
CA GLY A 363 19.30 5.26 18.55
C GLY A 363 20.33 5.09 17.43
N ASP A 364 21.05 3.96 17.36
CA ASP A 364 22.05 3.68 16.33
C ASP A 364 21.37 3.07 15.07
N PRO A 365 21.29 3.78 13.91
CA PRO A 365 20.66 3.28 12.70
C PRO A 365 21.27 1.97 12.15
N GLY A 366 22.50 1.64 12.53
CA GLY A 366 23.14 0.37 12.21
C GLY A 366 22.64 -0.83 13.03
N LYS A 367 21.77 -0.60 14.03
CA LYS A 367 21.28 -1.61 14.96
C LYS A 367 19.75 -1.61 15.08
N PRO A 368 19.04 -2.20 14.10
CA PRO A 368 17.59 -2.30 14.13
C PRO A 368 17.07 -3.04 15.37
N ASN A 369 16.04 -2.51 16.05
CA ASN A 369 15.50 -3.08 17.28
C ASN A 369 14.13 -3.76 17.03
N ALA A 370 14.16 -4.94 16.42
CA ALA A 370 12.96 -5.74 16.16
C ALA A 370 12.29 -6.25 17.45
N ALA A 371 13.09 -6.53 18.49
CA ALA A 371 12.58 -7.05 19.75
C ALA A 371 11.70 -6.01 20.46
N LEU A 372 12.19 -4.76 20.58
CA LEU A 372 11.42 -3.65 21.13
C LEU A 372 10.16 -3.40 20.29
N THR A 373 10.27 -3.42 18.96
CA THR A 373 9.13 -3.23 18.07
C THR A 373 8.02 -4.26 18.33
N ALA A 374 8.38 -5.53 18.47
CA ALA A 374 7.44 -6.59 18.78
C ALA A 374 6.80 -6.43 20.17
N ASP A 375 7.57 -6.01 21.16
CA ASP A 375 7.09 -5.73 22.52
C ASP A 375 6.09 -4.57 22.55
N ILE A 376 6.39 -3.45 21.86
CA ILE A 376 5.46 -2.32 21.73
C ILE A 376 4.15 -2.73 21.06
N VAL A 377 4.20 -3.53 19.98
CA VAL A 377 2.99 -4.04 19.30
C VAL A 377 2.15 -4.91 20.23
N ALA A 378 2.79 -5.76 21.06
CA ALA A 378 2.11 -6.61 22.02
C ALA A 378 1.43 -5.81 23.15
N ARG A 379 2.17 -4.88 23.77
CA ARG A 379 1.66 -4.00 24.85
C ARG A 379 0.53 -3.09 24.35
N ALA A 380 0.68 -2.51 23.16
CA ALA A 380 -0.36 -1.68 22.55
C ALA A 380 -1.68 -2.46 22.41
N ARG A 381 -1.63 -3.70 21.89
CA ARG A 381 -2.80 -4.58 21.82
C ARG A 381 -3.42 -4.82 23.19
N GLU A 382 -2.63 -5.07 24.23
CA GLU A 382 -3.11 -5.27 25.58
C GLU A 382 -3.78 -4.01 26.17
N LYS A 383 -3.42 -2.83 25.67
CA LYS A 383 -4.03 -1.54 26.02
C LYS A 383 -5.18 -1.12 25.09
N GLY A 384 -5.56 -1.98 24.12
CA GLY A 384 -6.68 -1.72 23.19
C GLY A 384 -6.27 -0.91 21.95
N LEU A 385 -5.01 -0.98 21.51
CA LEU A 385 -4.52 -0.35 20.28
C LEU A 385 -3.91 -1.38 19.34
N ILE A 386 -4.38 -1.42 18.10
CA ILE A 386 -3.85 -2.30 17.05
C ILE A 386 -2.77 -1.56 16.25
N LEU A 387 -1.54 -2.05 16.32
CA LEU A 387 -0.37 -1.55 15.59
C LEU A 387 0.20 -2.64 14.68
N LEU A 388 0.93 -2.22 13.63
CA LEU A 388 1.65 -3.12 12.74
C LEU A 388 3.12 -2.74 12.66
N SER A 389 3.99 -3.76 12.56
CA SER A 389 5.39 -3.58 12.18
C SER A 389 5.60 -3.85 10.69
N CYS A 390 6.67 -3.30 10.15
CA CYS A 390 7.16 -3.55 8.79
C CYS A 390 8.68 -3.35 8.69
N GLY A 391 9.18 -3.21 7.47
CA GLY A 391 10.60 -3.05 7.18
C GLY A 391 11.35 -4.38 7.04
N PRO A 392 12.54 -4.36 6.40
CA PRO A 392 13.38 -5.55 6.22
C PRO A 392 13.75 -6.21 7.55
N TYR A 393 13.93 -5.41 8.59
CA TYR A 393 14.37 -5.85 9.92
C TYR A 393 13.25 -5.90 10.97
N TYR A 394 11.96 -5.65 10.57
CA TYR A 394 10.79 -5.65 11.48
C TYR A 394 10.91 -4.64 12.65
N ASN A 395 11.68 -3.58 12.47
CA ASN A 395 11.97 -2.54 13.47
C ASN A 395 11.18 -1.24 13.23
N ILE A 396 10.18 -1.25 12.35
CA ILE A 396 9.40 -0.08 11.98
C ILE A 396 7.96 -0.29 12.42
N LEU A 397 7.42 0.63 13.22
CA LEU A 397 5.99 0.72 13.52
C LEU A 397 5.33 1.66 12.53
N ARG A 398 4.23 1.23 11.91
CA ARG A 398 3.46 2.00 10.94
C ARG A 398 2.10 2.38 11.48
N ILE A 399 1.72 3.63 11.25
CA ILE A 399 0.45 4.23 11.66
C ILE A 399 -0.40 4.41 10.41
N LEU A 400 -1.53 3.72 10.34
CA LEU A 400 -2.41 3.64 9.16
C LEU A 400 -3.87 3.85 9.53
N VAL A 401 -4.13 4.82 10.40
CA VAL A 401 -5.47 5.16 10.87
C VAL A 401 -6.41 5.56 9.72
N PRO A 402 -7.71 5.38 9.84
CA PRO A 402 -8.68 6.00 8.94
C PRO A 402 -8.50 7.53 8.90
N LEU A 403 -8.71 8.15 7.73
CA LEU A 403 -8.64 9.61 7.58
C LEU A 403 -9.82 10.31 8.27
N THR A 404 -10.84 9.55 8.64
CA THR A 404 -12.04 9.96 9.35
C THR A 404 -11.94 9.81 10.88
N ILE A 405 -10.74 9.45 11.40
CA ILE A 405 -10.50 9.29 12.85
C ILE A 405 -10.69 10.63 13.60
N GLU A 406 -11.24 10.55 14.81
CA GLU A 406 -11.45 11.73 15.66
C GLU A 406 -10.16 12.14 16.40
N ALA A 407 -10.01 13.44 16.67
CA ALA A 407 -8.84 13.98 17.37
C ALA A 407 -8.65 13.39 18.80
N SER A 408 -9.74 13.03 19.47
CA SER A 408 -9.70 12.34 20.77
C SER A 408 -9.06 10.95 20.69
N GLN A 409 -9.38 10.21 19.63
CA GLN A 409 -8.88 8.87 19.38
C GLN A 409 -7.40 8.89 18.97
N ILE A 410 -6.98 9.93 18.23
CA ILE A 410 -5.54 10.13 17.91
C ILE A 410 -4.76 10.36 19.21
N ARG A 411 -5.22 11.26 20.09
CA ARG A 411 -4.57 11.50 21.39
C ARG A 411 -4.49 10.23 22.21
N GLN A 412 -5.60 9.49 22.34
CA GLN A 412 -5.63 8.22 23.06
C GLN A 412 -4.62 7.22 22.50
N GLY A 413 -4.51 7.09 21.17
CA GLY A 413 -3.54 6.20 20.55
C GLY A 413 -2.08 6.62 20.80
N LEU A 414 -1.77 7.91 20.73
CA LEU A 414 -0.44 8.44 21.04
C LEU A 414 -0.08 8.25 22.53
N GLU A 415 -1.03 8.46 23.45
CA GLU A 415 -0.86 8.20 24.89
C GLU A 415 -0.56 6.71 25.15
N ILE A 416 -1.27 5.80 24.48
CA ILE A 416 -1.01 4.36 24.59
C ILE A 416 0.40 4.03 24.07
N ILE A 417 0.81 4.60 22.93
CA ILE A 417 2.16 4.40 22.39
C ILE A 417 3.22 4.89 23.38
N ALA A 418 3.08 6.10 23.92
CA ALA A 418 4.01 6.63 24.92
C ALA A 418 4.12 5.71 26.15
N GLN A 419 2.99 5.28 26.73
CA GLN A 419 2.98 4.34 27.85
C GLN A 419 3.68 3.01 27.53
N CYS A 420 3.53 2.48 26.30
CA CYS A 420 4.22 1.26 25.90
C CYS A 420 5.76 1.43 25.91
N PHE A 421 6.25 2.59 25.46
CA PHE A 421 7.67 2.91 25.50
C PHE A 421 8.17 3.09 26.95
N ASP A 422 7.42 3.78 27.81
CA ASP A 422 7.78 3.94 29.24
C ASP A 422 7.90 2.61 29.97
N GLU A 423 6.93 1.71 29.75
CA GLU A 423 6.90 0.38 30.37
C GLU A 423 7.99 -0.57 29.82
N SER A 424 8.39 -0.41 28.56
CA SER A 424 9.46 -1.22 27.98
C SER A 424 10.84 -0.95 28.59
N LYS A 425 11.06 0.24 29.17
CA LYS A 425 12.29 0.60 29.89
C LYS A 425 12.41 -0.04 31.27
N GLN A 426 11.28 -0.48 31.84
CA GLN A 426 11.22 -1.03 33.19
C GLN A 426 11.33 -2.57 33.21
N ALA A 427 11.28 -3.20 32.05
CA ALA A 427 11.34 -4.66 31.87
C ALA A 427 12.75 -5.12 31.45
#